data_df0420e75ec8e39535ffd226c85ddbf8
#
_entry.id   df0420e75ec8e39535ffd226c85ddbf8
#
_cell.length_a   1.000
_cell.length_b   1.000
_cell.length_c   1.000
_cell.angle_alpha   90.00
_cell.angle_beta   90.00
_cell.angle_gamma   90.00
#
_symmetry.space_group_name_H-M   'P 1'
#
loop_
_entity.id
_entity.type
_entity.pdbx_description
1 polymer ?
#
loop_
_entity_poly.entity_id
_entity_poly.type
_entity_poly.pdbx_seq_one_letter_code
_entity_poly.pdbx_strand_id
1 'polypeptide(L)'
;DQASMMKMNEETQAVYQKYGVSPTGSCVQLAIQMPILFALYQVIYRIPAYVGSVKNIFTGVVDNLLAVNGYTDILQQFITDHSMTRVRLVMDSAGNATSNSIVDFLYALSPSQWKELAQMNQFSGFSDAITKASGNISKMQGFCGLNIADQPLYYIMEFFKNHGSLLLAIVALLIPVLAWATQMLNLKLMPQAATQPADGNDQASAMANSMKTMNMVMPLMSAFFCFTFPVGLGIYWIASAVVRSAQQFAINRHLDKMNIDDLVNENMKKIEAKRAKEGLPPQKITN
;
A
#
# COMPACT_ATOMS: atom_id res chain seq x y z
N ASP A 1 -22.35 -33.21 -0.85
CA ASP A 1 -22.31 -34.16 0.25
C ASP A 1 -21.08 -33.93 1.11
N GLN A 2 -21.25 -33.84 2.43
CA GLN A 2 -20.19 -33.49 3.37
C GLN A 2 -19.02 -34.51 3.35
N ALA A 3 -19.33 -35.76 3.07
CA ALA A 3 -18.33 -36.84 2.94
C ALA A 3 -17.45 -36.68 1.69
N SER A 4 -18.00 -36.22 0.58
CA SER A 4 -17.22 -35.95 -0.65
C SER A 4 -16.31 -34.73 -0.49
N MET A 5 -16.72 -33.73 0.31
CA MET A 5 -15.91 -32.57 0.64
C MET A 5 -14.69 -32.94 1.52
N MET A 6 -14.91 -33.78 2.52
CA MET A 6 -13.82 -34.26 3.40
C MET A 6 -12.78 -35.04 2.58
N LYS A 7 -13.23 -35.95 1.72
CA LYS A 7 -12.36 -36.75 0.87
C LYS A 7 -11.55 -35.86 -0.10
N MET A 8 -12.17 -34.88 -0.73
CA MET A 8 -11.49 -33.94 -1.60
C MET A 8 -10.45 -33.09 -0.85
N ASN A 9 -10.75 -32.66 0.39
CA ASN A 9 -9.78 -31.96 1.22
C ASN A 9 -8.57 -32.82 1.59
N GLU A 10 -8.80 -34.10 1.91
CA GLU A 10 -7.70 -35.05 2.19
C GLU A 10 -6.83 -35.27 0.97
N GLU A 11 -7.42 -35.50 -0.21
CA GLU A 11 -6.69 -35.67 -1.46
C GLU A 11 -5.90 -34.40 -1.83
N THR A 12 -6.51 -33.23 -1.67
CA THR A 12 -5.83 -31.95 -1.91
C THR A 12 -4.65 -31.74 -0.95
N GLN A 13 -4.81 -32.03 0.34
CA GLN A 13 -3.73 -31.96 1.31
C GLN A 13 -2.60 -32.96 0.99
N ALA A 14 -2.92 -34.17 0.55
CA ALA A 14 -1.95 -35.17 0.13
C ALA A 14 -1.10 -34.67 -1.05
N VAL A 15 -1.74 -34.00 -2.03
CA VAL A 15 -1.02 -33.40 -3.15
C VAL A 15 -0.11 -32.27 -2.69
N TYR A 16 -0.57 -31.35 -1.84
CA TYR A 16 0.26 -30.29 -1.28
C TYR A 16 1.47 -30.84 -0.53
N GLN A 17 1.28 -31.90 0.26
CA GLN A 17 2.37 -32.56 0.98
C GLN A 17 3.35 -33.20 -0.01
N LYS A 18 2.86 -33.91 -1.05
CA LYS A 18 3.70 -34.54 -2.07
C LYS A 18 4.68 -33.55 -2.72
N TYR A 19 4.21 -32.35 -3.03
CA TYR A 19 5.02 -31.30 -3.64
C TYR A 19 5.73 -30.39 -2.61
N GLY A 20 5.52 -30.59 -1.31
CA GLY A 20 6.15 -29.80 -0.26
C GLY A 20 5.67 -28.34 -0.21
N VAL A 21 4.48 -28.07 -0.70
CA VAL A 21 3.87 -26.72 -0.73
C VAL A 21 2.82 -26.56 0.36
N SER A 22 2.68 -25.34 0.88
CA SER A 22 1.66 -25.01 1.87
C SER A 22 0.62 -24.04 1.29
N PRO A 23 -0.67 -24.33 1.39
CA PRO A 23 -1.73 -23.40 0.95
C PRO A 23 -1.77 -22.11 1.79
N THR A 24 -1.23 -22.14 3.02
CA THR A 24 -1.18 -20.98 3.92
C THR A 24 -0.02 -20.03 3.65
N GLY A 25 0.92 -20.37 2.77
CA GLY A 25 2.11 -19.56 2.48
C GLY A 25 1.76 -18.13 2.02
N SER A 26 0.74 -17.99 1.19
CA SER A 26 0.23 -16.69 0.72
C SER A 26 -0.38 -15.84 1.85
N CYS A 27 -1.03 -16.48 2.82
CA CYS A 27 -1.62 -15.79 3.97
C CYS A 27 -0.53 -15.22 4.89
N VAL A 28 0.57 -15.92 5.08
CA VAL A 28 1.72 -15.44 5.87
C VAL A 28 2.31 -14.18 5.24
N GLN A 29 2.48 -14.18 3.92
CA GLN A 29 2.96 -13.00 3.19
C GLN A 29 2.02 -11.80 3.39
N LEU A 30 0.71 -12.00 3.30
CA LEU A 30 -0.28 -10.95 3.52
C LEU A 30 -0.25 -10.44 4.97
N ALA A 31 -0.12 -11.33 5.95
CA ALA A 31 -0.03 -10.99 7.37
C ALA A 31 1.20 -10.12 7.69
N ILE A 32 2.33 -10.36 7.02
CA ILE A 32 3.54 -9.53 7.15
C ILE A 32 3.37 -8.21 6.38
N GLN A 33 2.75 -8.23 5.19
CA GLN A 33 2.61 -7.06 4.33
C GLN A 33 1.69 -5.99 4.93
N MET A 34 0.59 -6.39 5.59
CA MET A 34 -0.41 -5.44 6.11
C MET A 34 0.15 -4.47 7.16
N PRO A 35 0.87 -4.91 8.23
CA PRO A 35 1.49 -3.99 9.17
C PRO A 35 2.47 -3.01 8.51
N ILE A 36 3.25 -3.47 7.53
CA ILE A 36 4.20 -2.63 6.78
C ILE A 36 3.46 -1.56 6.00
N LEU A 37 2.36 -1.94 5.32
CA LEU A 37 1.54 -1.01 4.56
C LEU A 37 0.92 0.08 5.44
N PHE A 38 0.35 -0.31 6.60
CA PHE A 38 -0.21 0.63 7.56
C PHE A 38 0.87 1.55 8.16
N ALA A 39 2.04 1.01 8.49
CA ALA A 39 3.17 1.80 8.99
C ALA A 39 3.61 2.82 7.93
N LEU A 40 3.78 2.40 6.67
CA LEU A 40 4.16 3.27 5.57
C LEU A 40 3.12 4.38 5.32
N TYR A 41 1.83 4.03 5.36
CA TYR A 41 0.74 4.99 5.27
C TYR A 41 0.84 6.07 6.35
N GLN A 42 1.04 5.67 7.60
CA GLN A 42 1.20 6.60 8.72
C GLN A 42 2.46 7.47 8.58
N VAL A 43 3.57 6.88 8.14
CA VAL A 43 4.83 7.61 7.95
C VAL A 43 4.69 8.67 6.86
N ILE A 44 4.06 8.35 5.72
CA ILE A 44 3.90 9.29 4.59
C ILE A 44 3.10 10.53 5.01
N TYR A 45 2.07 10.36 5.84
CA TYR A 45 1.28 11.50 6.33
C TYR A 45 1.91 12.26 7.50
N ARG A 46 2.96 11.72 8.12
CA ARG A 46 3.61 12.32 9.29
C ARG A 46 5.13 12.23 9.21
N ILE A 47 5.71 12.43 8.03
CA ILE A 47 7.16 12.38 7.85
C ILE A 47 7.91 13.25 8.87
N PRO A 48 7.45 14.50 9.21
CA PRO A 48 8.14 15.32 10.21
C PRO A 48 8.26 14.68 11.61
N ALA A 49 7.34 13.77 11.96
CA ALA A 49 7.41 13.05 13.23
C ALA A 49 8.57 12.04 13.29
N TYR A 50 9.03 11.55 12.12
CA TYR A 50 10.04 10.50 12.00
C TYR A 50 11.36 11.03 11.46
N VAL A 51 11.35 12.15 10.72
CA VAL A 51 12.51 12.72 10.04
C VAL A 51 12.77 14.13 10.55
N GLY A 52 13.75 14.27 11.46
CA GLY A 52 14.07 15.54 12.12
C GLY A 52 14.42 16.68 11.14
N SER A 53 15.13 16.39 10.04
CA SER A 53 15.45 17.37 9.01
C SER A 53 14.21 17.98 8.35
N VAL A 54 13.12 17.19 8.19
CA VAL A 54 11.84 17.67 7.67
C VAL A 54 11.11 18.50 8.73
N LYS A 55 11.13 18.06 9.99
CA LYS A 55 10.56 18.82 11.10
C LYS A 55 11.19 20.22 11.23
N ASN A 56 12.51 20.31 11.06
CA ASN A 56 13.25 21.56 11.17
C ASN A 56 12.86 22.61 10.11
N ILE A 57 12.27 22.20 8.99
CA ILE A 57 11.73 23.15 7.99
C ILE A 57 10.64 24.02 8.60
N PHE A 58 9.85 23.47 9.51
CA PHE A 58 8.69 24.12 10.11
C PHE A 58 9.02 24.90 11.39
N THR A 59 10.18 24.67 12.03
CA THR A 59 10.49 25.23 13.34
C THR A 59 10.29 26.75 13.39
N GLY A 60 10.83 27.50 12.41
CA GLY A 60 10.69 28.94 12.37
C GLY A 60 9.25 29.42 12.16
N VAL A 61 8.41 28.67 11.46
CA VAL A 61 6.98 28.99 11.31
C VAL A 61 6.22 28.67 12.59
N VAL A 62 6.53 27.52 13.20
CA VAL A 62 5.88 27.09 14.46
C VAL A 62 6.17 28.08 15.58
N ASP A 63 7.44 28.49 15.75
CA ASP A 63 7.83 29.44 16.80
C ASP A 63 7.10 30.79 16.65
N ASN A 64 6.94 31.27 15.42
CA ASN A 64 6.17 32.49 15.16
C ASN A 64 4.66 32.31 15.39
N LEU A 65 4.09 31.16 14.99
CA LEU A 65 2.69 30.84 15.23
C LEU A 65 2.37 30.79 16.72
N LEU A 66 3.22 30.17 17.53
CA LEU A 66 3.06 30.09 18.98
C LEU A 66 3.05 31.48 19.66
N ALA A 67 3.66 32.48 19.04
CA ALA A 67 3.69 33.85 19.55
C ALA A 67 2.41 34.65 19.21
N VAL A 68 1.53 34.15 18.34
CA VAL A 68 0.28 34.82 17.95
C VAL A 68 -0.81 34.49 18.95
N ASN A 69 -1.44 35.52 19.51
CA ASN A 69 -2.60 35.33 20.42
C ASN A 69 -3.76 34.64 19.68
N GLY A 70 -4.30 33.56 20.26
CA GLY A 70 -5.45 32.85 19.70
C GLY A 70 -5.09 31.98 18.47
N TYR A 71 -3.83 31.69 18.26
CA TYR A 71 -3.38 30.89 17.12
C TYR A 71 -4.13 29.54 16.99
N THR A 72 -4.47 28.91 18.11
CA THR A 72 -5.20 27.65 18.14
C THR A 72 -6.55 27.75 17.44
N ASP A 73 -7.33 28.79 17.77
CA ASP A 73 -8.66 29.03 17.18
C ASP A 73 -8.56 29.38 15.69
N ILE A 74 -7.55 30.17 15.31
CA ILE A 74 -7.28 30.52 13.91
C ILE A 74 -6.96 29.26 13.10
N LEU A 75 -6.07 28.38 13.60
CA LEU A 75 -5.73 27.11 12.92
C LEU A 75 -6.92 26.15 12.90
N GLN A 76 -7.71 26.06 13.98
CA GLN A 76 -8.90 25.22 14.02
C GLN A 76 -9.95 25.69 13.01
N GLN A 77 -10.16 27.00 12.89
CA GLN A 77 -11.04 27.58 11.88
C GLN A 77 -10.54 27.24 10.47
N PHE A 78 -9.25 27.42 10.20
CA PHE A 78 -8.65 27.10 8.91
C PHE A 78 -8.85 25.61 8.53
N ILE A 79 -8.64 24.69 9.48
CA ILE A 79 -8.88 23.24 9.30
C ILE A 79 -10.33 22.98 8.94
N THR A 80 -11.27 23.67 9.59
CA THR A 80 -12.71 23.52 9.37
C THR A 80 -13.14 24.05 8.01
N ASP A 81 -12.68 25.25 7.65
CA ASP A 81 -13.03 25.94 6.38
C ASP A 81 -12.53 25.12 5.17
N HIS A 82 -11.38 24.45 5.31
CA HIS A 82 -10.80 23.62 4.26
C HIS A 82 -11.17 22.13 4.36
N SER A 83 -12.05 21.76 5.29
CA SER A 83 -12.46 20.36 5.51
C SER A 83 -11.28 19.38 5.62
N MET A 84 -10.22 19.78 6.37
CA MET A 84 -9.00 18.99 6.52
C MET A 84 -9.21 17.81 7.48
N THR A 85 -9.92 16.78 7.03
CA THR A 85 -10.36 15.64 7.87
C THR A 85 -9.23 14.80 8.48
N ARG A 86 -8.02 14.88 7.94
CA ARG A 86 -6.84 14.13 8.41
C ARG A 86 -6.03 14.83 9.47
N VAL A 87 -6.26 16.15 9.65
CA VAL A 87 -5.51 16.97 10.60
C VAL A 87 -6.31 17.13 11.88
N ARG A 88 -5.67 16.89 13.01
CA ARG A 88 -6.23 17.17 14.33
C ARG A 88 -5.20 17.91 15.15
N LEU A 89 -5.57 19.05 15.69
CA LEU A 89 -4.74 19.74 16.67
C LEU A 89 -4.85 19.00 18.02
N VAL A 90 -3.69 18.61 18.54
CA VAL A 90 -3.58 18.05 19.89
C VAL A 90 -3.35 19.21 20.84
N MET A 91 -4.23 19.36 21.81
CA MET A 91 -4.18 20.43 22.79
C MET A 91 -3.31 20.05 23.99
N ASP A 92 -2.61 21.03 24.55
CA ASP A 92 -1.93 20.91 25.84
C ASP A 92 -2.91 21.08 27.03
N SER A 93 -2.40 21.07 28.26
CA SER A 93 -3.23 21.25 29.46
C SER A 93 -3.85 22.66 29.59
N ALA A 94 -3.35 23.63 28.85
CA ALA A 94 -3.86 25.00 28.80
C ALA A 94 -4.86 25.22 27.65
N GLY A 95 -5.14 24.19 26.84
CA GLY A 95 -6.04 24.24 25.71
C GLY A 95 -5.40 24.82 24.44
N ASN A 96 -4.08 24.92 24.37
CA ASN A 96 -3.37 25.41 23.19
C ASN A 96 -2.90 24.25 22.30
N ALA A 97 -2.88 24.46 20.98
CA ALA A 97 -2.35 23.47 20.06
C ALA A 97 -0.85 23.25 20.28
N THR A 98 -0.43 21.98 20.39
CA THR A 98 0.97 21.63 20.61
C THR A 98 1.81 21.85 19.36
N SER A 99 3.11 22.17 19.53
CA SER A 99 4.07 22.39 18.43
C SER A 99 4.08 21.21 17.43
N ASN A 100 4.00 19.97 17.90
CA ASN A 100 3.99 18.80 17.02
C ASN A 100 2.70 18.74 16.18
N SER A 101 1.55 19.09 16.75
CA SER A 101 0.30 19.10 15.97
C SER A 101 0.24 20.25 14.96
N ILE A 102 0.92 21.36 15.25
CA ILE A 102 1.10 22.45 14.28
C ILE A 102 1.99 22.00 13.13
N VAL A 103 3.08 21.25 13.40
CA VAL A 103 3.93 20.66 12.36
C VAL A 103 3.11 19.72 11.48
N ASP A 104 2.27 18.85 12.05
CA ASP A 104 1.39 17.95 11.29
C ASP A 104 0.37 18.73 10.43
N PHE A 105 -0.16 19.83 10.96
CA PHE A 105 -1.02 20.74 10.21
C PHE A 105 -0.28 21.36 9.01
N LEU A 106 0.88 21.98 9.25
CA LEU A 106 1.68 22.60 8.19
C LEU A 106 2.12 21.59 7.12
N TYR A 107 2.46 20.38 7.52
CA TYR A 107 2.85 19.31 6.59
C TYR A 107 1.71 18.88 5.68
N ALA A 108 0.49 18.96 6.13
CA ALA A 108 -0.72 18.55 5.40
C ALA A 108 -1.26 19.62 4.45
N LEU A 109 -0.70 20.84 4.45
CA LEU A 109 -1.17 21.93 3.61
C LEU A 109 -0.87 21.70 2.13
N SER A 110 -1.88 21.92 1.29
CA SER A 110 -1.70 22.02 -0.17
C SER A 110 -0.99 23.34 -0.55
N PRO A 111 -0.43 23.45 -1.76
CA PRO A 111 0.22 24.67 -2.22
C PRO A 111 -0.69 25.92 -2.16
N SER A 112 -1.99 25.78 -2.43
CA SER A 112 -2.97 26.86 -2.32
C SER A 112 -3.19 27.28 -0.88
N GLN A 113 -3.30 26.33 0.03
CA GLN A 113 -3.47 26.58 1.47
C GLN A 113 -2.22 27.22 2.09
N TRP A 114 -1.02 26.84 1.65
CA TRP A 114 0.23 27.51 2.04
C TRP A 114 0.22 29.00 1.64
N LYS A 115 -0.22 29.29 0.40
CA LYS A 115 -0.32 30.66 -0.09
C LYS A 115 -1.35 31.47 0.71
N GLU A 116 -2.51 30.87 0.99
CA GLU A 116 -3.55 31.50 1.78
C GLU A 116 -3.08 31.77 3.22
N LEU A 117 -2.44 30.78 3.87
CA LEU A 117 -1.86 30.95 5.21
C LEU A 117 -0.87 32.12 5.25
N ALA A 118 -0.02 32.28 4.22
CA ALA A 118 0.95 33.36 4.12
C ALA A 118 0.30 34.73 3.91
N GLN A 119 -0.94 34.80 3.40
CA GLN A 119 -1.70 36.03 3.12
C GLN A 119 -2.61 36.43 4.27
N MET A 120 -2.76 35.61 5.31
CA MET A 120 -3.59 35.95 6.46
C MET A 120 -3.00 37.14 7.21
N ASN A 121 -3.84 38.12 7.51
CA ASN A 121 -3.44 39.37 8.23
C ASN A 121 -2.76 39.06 9.57
N GLN A 122 -3.25 38.03 10.28
CA GLN A 122 -2.70 37.60 11.58
C GLN A 122 -1.25 37.09 11.50
N PHE A 123 -0.83 36.66 10.31
CA PHE A 123 0.51 36.06 10.08
C PHE A 123 1.40 36.94 9.18
N SER A 124 0.98 38.17 8.88
CA SER A 124 1.70 39.09 8.00
C SER A 124 3.15 39.38 8.45
N GLY A 125 3.39 39.38 9.77
CA GLY A 125 4.72 39.62 10.36
C GLY A 125 5.77 38.54 10.05
N PHE A 126 5.35 37.35 9.58
CA PHE A 126 6.26 36.23 9.24
C PHE A 126 5.83 35.47 7.97
N SER A 127 5.14 36.13 7.07
CA SER A 127 4.70 35.56 5.78
C SER A 127 5.89 35.03 4.94
N ASP A 128 7.06 35.66 5.02
CA ASP A 128 8.28 35.21 4.37
C ASP A 128 8.76 33.85 4.91
N ALA A 129 8.67 33.64 6.23
CA ALA A 129 9.00 32.35 6.85
C ALA A 129 8.05 31.25 6.37
N ILE A 130 6.75 31.54 6.27
CA ILE A 130 5.74 30.62 5.74
C ILE A 130 6.04 30.28 4.28
N THR A 131 6.33 31.26 3.44
CA THR A 131 6.65 31.07 2.02
C THR A 131 7.94 30.25 1.82
N LYS A 132 8.96 30.52 2.62
CA LYS A 132 10.21 29.76 2.61
C LYS A 132 10.01 28.30 3.02
N ALA A 133 9.24 28.05 4.07
CA ALA A 133 8.92 26.71 4.53
C ALA A 133 8.12 25.94 3.45
N SER A 134 7.11 26.58 2.86
CA SER A 134 6.34 26.04 1.73
C SER A 134 7.24 25.64 0.56
N GLY A 135 8.17 26.50 0.15
CA GLY A 135 9.12 26.20 -0.94
C GLY A 135 10.06 25.03 -0.62
N ASN A 136 10.51 24.90 0.63
CA ASN A 136 11.38 23.81 1.06
C ASN A 136 10.63 22.48 1.12
N ILE A 137 9.43 22.46 1.69
CA ILE A 137 8.67 21.21 1.80
C ILE A 137 8.20 20.74 0.42
N SER A 138 7.78 21.64 -0.48
CA SER A 138 7.39 21.29 -1.85
C SER A 138 8.50 20.60 -2.62
N LYS A 139 9.77 20.98 -2.40
CA LYS A 139 10.93 20.30 -3.01
C LYS A 139 11.12 18.88 -2.47
N MET A 140 10.82 18.64 -1.19
CA MET A 140 10.99 17.34 -0.55
C MET A 140 9.82 16.39 -0.83
N GLN A 141 8.61 16.93 -0.91
CA GLN A 141 7.39 16.16 -1.22
C GLN A 141 7.19 15.96 -2.72
N GLY A 142 7.93 16.69 -3.57
CA GLY A 142 7.73 16.68 -5.02
C GLY A 142 8.28 15.41 -5.69
N PHE A 143 7.41 14.69 -6.39
CA PHE A 143 7.79 13.60 -7.29
C PHE A 143 7.11 13.81 -8.66
N CYS A 144 7.88 14.08 -9.69
CA CYS A 144 7.36 14.40 -11.05
C CYS A 144 6.28 15.50 -11.05
N GLY A 145 6.40 16.49 -10.16
CA GLY A 145 5.44 17.57 -9.99
C GLY A 145 4.24 17.25 -9.08
N LEU A 146 4.06 16.00 -8.67
CA LEU A 146 3.05 15.59 -7.69
C LEU A 146 3.61 15.68 -6.27
N ASN A 147 2.76 15.96 -5.29
CA ASN A 147 3.10 15.81 -3.89
C ASN A 147 2.88 14.34 -3.47
N ILE A 148 3.90 13.70 -2.89
CA ILE A 148 3.84 12.29 -2.47
C ILE A 148 2.79 12.00 -1.39
N ALA A 149 2.39 13.00 -0.62
CA ALA A 149 1.35 12.90 0.41
C ALA A 149 -0.08 13.08 -0.15
N ASP A 150 -0.22 13.66 -1.34
CA ASP A 150 -1.53 13.85 -1.97
C ASP A 150 -2.01 12.59 -2.69
N GLN A 151 -3.29 12.55 -2.99
CA GLN A 151 -3.92 11.46 -3.72
C GLN A 151 -3.89 11.76 -5.23
N PRO A 152 -3.63 10.77 -6.10
CA PRO A 152 -3.76 10.97 -7.55
C PRO A 152 -5.13 11.50 -7.97
N LEU A 153 -6.20 11.06 -7.30
CA LEU A 153 -7.56 11.52 -7.56
C LEU A 153 -7.70 13.04 -7.37
N TYR A 154 -6.97 13.66 -6.44
CA TYR A 154 -6.99 15.10 -6.21
C TYR A 154 -6.59 15.86 -7.49
N TYR A 155 -5.48 15.50 -8.13
CA TYR A 155 -4.99 16.18 -9.35
C TYR A 155 -5.93 16.01 -10.54
N ILE A 156 -6.57 14.85 -10.64
CA ILE A 156 -7.56 14.56 -11.69
C ILE A 156 -8.81 15.42 -11.47
N MET A 157 -9.32 15.49 -10.24
CA MET A 157 -10.48 16.31 -9.91
C MET A 157 -10.19 17.81 -10.07
N GLU A 158 -8.98 18.25 -9.70
CA GLU A 158 -8.53 19.63 -9.86
C GLU A 158 -8.54 20.06 -11.33
N PHE A 159 -8.08 19.18 -12.25
CA PHE A 159 -8.15 19.44 -13.68
C PHE A 159 -9.60 19.65 -14.16
N PHE A 160 -10.54 18.80 -13.73
CA PHE A 160 -11.93 18.90 -14.21
C PHE A 160 -12.72 20.05 -13.57
N LYS A 161 -12.46 20.39 -12.30
CA LYS A 161 -13.23 21.38 -11.56
C LYS A 161 -12.67 22.79 -11.66
N ASN A 162 -11.34 22.91 -11.59
CA ASN A 162 -10.66 24.20 -11.42
C ASN A 162 -9.68 24.51 -12.56
N HIS A 163 -9.79 23.85 -13.72
CA HIS A 163 -8.85 23.99 -14.85
C HIS A 163 -7.39 23.81 -14.44
N GLY A 164 -7.13 22.86 -13.55
CA GLY A 164 -5.77 22.50 -13.12
C GLY A 164 -4.90 22.00 -14.28
N SER A 165 -3.63 21.73 -14.02
CA SER A 165 -2.68 21.30 -15.04
C SER A 165 -3.04 19.92 -15.59
N LEU A 166 -3.28 19.84 -16.91
CA LEU A 166 -3.48 18.59 -17.65
C LEU A 166 -2.27 17.64 -17.48
N LEU A 167 -1.06 18.19 -17.50
CA LEU A 167 0.17 17.40 -17.33
C LEU A 167 0.18 16.68 -15.96
N LEU A 168 -0.17 17.39 -14.88
CA LEU A 168 -0.22 16.80 -13.55
C LEU A 168 -1.33 15.74 -13.42
N ALA A 169 -2.48 15.97 -14.06
CA ALA A 169 -3.55 14.99 -14.11
C ALA A 169 -3.12 13.69 -14.84
N ILE A 170 -2.37 13.83 -15.96
CA ILE A 170 -1.82 12.69 -16.69
C ILE A 170 -0.79 11.95 -15.83
N VAL A 171 0.17 12.66 -15.21
CA VAL A 171 1.18 12.05 -14.35
C VAL A 171 0.52 11.34 -13.16
N ALA A 172 -0.51 11.95 -12.56
CA ALA A 172 -1.27 11.34 -11.47
C ALA A 172 -2.01 10.06 -11.93
N LEU A 173 -2.58 10.06 -13.13
CA LEU A 173 -3.25 8.89 -13.71
C LEU A 173 -2.28 7.74 -14.01
N LEU A 174 -1.02 8.04 -14.32
CA LEU A 174 -0.01 6.99 -14.55
C LEU A 174 0.23 6.12 -13.30
N ILE A 175 0.06 6.64 -12.09
CA ILE A 175 0.28 5.86 -10.86
C ILE A 175 -0.67 4.65 -10.77
N PRO A 176 -2.01 4.79 -10.79
CA PRO A 176 -2.91 3.65 -10.77
C PRO A 176 -2.80 2.76 -12.01
N VAL A 177 -2.51 3.33 -13.19
CA VAL A 177 -2.31 2.54 -14.43
C VAL A 177 -1.07 1.67 -14.32
N LEU A 178 0.07 2.20 -13.84
CA LEU A 178 1.29 1.43 -13.63
C LEU A 178 1.11 0.39 -12.51
N ALA A 179 0.40 0.72 -11.45
CA ALA A 179 0.07 -0.23 -10.40
C ALA A 179 -0.76 -1.41 -10.94
N TRP A 180 -1.76 -1.14 -11.77
CA TRP A 180 -2.53 -2.17 -12.45
C TRP A 180 -1.68 -3.00 -13.41
N ALA A 181 -0.88 -2.36 -14.26
CA ALA A 181 -0.05 -3.05 -15.26
C ALA A 181 1.00 -3.96 -14.60
N THR A 182 1.68 -3.47 -13.55
CA THR A 182 2.67 -4.27 -12.81
C THR A 182 2.02 -5.43 -12.06
N GLN A 183 0.81 -5.26 -11.55
CA GLN A 183 0.06 -6.35 -10.91
C GLN A 183 -0.39 -7.41 -11.92
N MET A 184 -0.83 -6.99 -13.11
CA MET A 184 -1.14 -7.91 -14.22
C MET A 184 0.09 -8.69 -14.68
N LEU A 185 1.26 -8.05 -14.73
CA LEU A 185 2.52 -8.72 -15.03
C LEU A 185 2.83 -9.80 -13.98
N ASN A 186 2.70 -9.47 -12.69
CA ASN A 186 2.88 -10.44 -11.60
C ASN A 186 1.97 -11.67 -11.76
N LEU A 187 0.68 -11.44 -12.05
CA LEU A 187 -0.26 -12.55 -12.25
C LEU A 187 0.12 -13.45 -13.43
N LYS A 188 0.60 -12.86 -14.54
CA LYS A 188 1.05 -13.64 -15.70
C LYS A 188 2.33 -14.45 -15.43
N LEU A 189 3.19 -13.97 -14.55
CA LEU A 189 4.42 -14.67 -14.16
C LEU A 189 4.18 -15.77 -13.13
N MET A 190 3.08 -15.69 -12.36
CA MET A 190 2.70 -16.76 -11.43
C MET A 190 2.29 -18.02 -12.22
N PRO A 191 2.78 -19.21 -11.84
CA PRO A 191 2.29 -20.45 -12.40
C PRO A 191 0.77 -20.54 -12.16
N GLN A 192 0.03 -20.47 -13.24
CA GLN A 192 -1.43 -20.70 -13.14
C GLN A 192 -1.63 -22.20 -13.02
N ALA A 193 -2.22 -22.63 -11.90
CA ALA A 193 -2.74 -23.99 -11.83
C ALA A 193 -3.65 -24.19 -13.04
N ALA A 194 -3.35 -25.20 -13.87
CA ALA A 194 -4.15 -25.53 -15.02
C ALA A 194 -5.59 -25.76 -14.54
N THR A 195 -6.44 -24.77 -14.75
CA THR A 195 -7.88 -24.92 -14.55
C THR A 195 -8.36 -25.80 -15.68
N GLN A 196 -8.35 -27.13 -15.47
CA GLN A 196 -9.11 -28.00 -16.33
C GLN A 196 -10.58 -27.52 -16.27
N PRO A 197 -11.24 -27.37 -17.41
CA PRO A 197 -12.67 -27.12 -17.39
C PRO A 197 -13.31 -28.35 -16.74
N ALA A 198 -13.75 -28.21 -15.49
CA ALA A 198 -14.53 -29.22 -14.84
C ALA A 198 -15.91 -29.17 -15.48
N ASP A 199 -16.22 -30.19 -16.30
CA ASP A 199 -17.58 -30.48 -16.74
C ASP A 199 -18.39 -30.87 -15.50
N GLY A 200 -19.33 -30.03 -15.15
CA GLY A 200 -20.31 -30.35 -14.12
C GLY A 200 -20.26 -29.48 -12.87
N ASN A 201 -21.32 -29.52 -12.12
CA ASN A 201 -21.70 -28.79 -10.91
C ASN A 201 -20.78 -29.04 -9.68
N ASP A 202 -19.51 -29.32 -9.87
CA ASP A 202 -18.61 -29.75 -8.81
C ASP A 202 -17.94 -28.56 -8.12
N GLN A 203 -17.71 -28.71 -6.83
CA GLN A 203 -17.07 -27.75 -5.93
C GLN A 203 -15.67 -27.31 -6.41
N ALA A 204 -14.99 -28.17 -7.18
CA ALA A 204 -13.72 -27.85 -7.84
C ALA A 204 -13.89 -26.73 -8.88
N SER A 205 -14.99 -26.72 -9.63
CA SER A 205 -15.31 -25.66 -10.59
C SER A 205 -15.65 -24.34 -9.88
N ALA A 206 -16.34 -24.39 -8.74
CA ALA A 206 -16.62 -23.19 -7.92
C ALA A 206 -15.33 -22.59 -7.35
N MET A 207 -14.41 -23.41 -6.88
CA MET A 207 -13.11 -22.96 -6.38
C MET A 207 -12.22 -22.36 -7.49
N ALA A 208 -12.19 -22.99 -8.66
CA ALA A 208 -11.47 -22.47 -9.84
C ALA A 208 -12.07 -21.14 -10.32
N ASN A 209 -13.38 -20.99 -10.32
CA ASN A 209 -14.08 -19.75 -10.66
C ASN A 209 -13.80 -18.66 -9.62
N SER A 210 -13.76 -18.99 -8.33
CA SER A 210 -13.40 -18.06 -7.26
C SER A 210 -11.97 -17.55 -7.41
N MET A 211 -11.02 -18.42 -7.74
CA MET A 211 -9.62 -18.03 -8.01
C MET A 211 -9.52 -17.15 -9.26
N LYS A 212 -10.25 -17.48 -10.33
CA LYS A 212 -10.28 -16.65 -11.54
C LYS A 212 -10.86 -15.27 -11.26
N THR A 213 -11.94 -15.19 -10.50
CA THR A 213 -12.57 -13.92 -10.08
C THR A 213 -11.60 -13.12 -9.21
N MET A 214 -10.94 -13.76 -8.24
CA MET A 214 -9.97 -13.09 -7.37
C MET A 214 -8.78 -12.55 -8.17
N ASN A 215 -8.28 -13.30 -9.13
CA ASN A 215 -7.21 -12.87 -10.04
C ASN A 215 -7.61 -11.68 -10.93
N MET A 216 -8.90 -11.55 -11.27
CA MET A 216 -9.39 -10.39 -12.03
C MET A 216 -9.67 -9.18 -11.13
N VAL A 217 -10.25 -9.39 -9.95
CA VAL A 217 -10.66 -8.32 -9.03
C VAL A 217 -9.46 -7.68 -8.34
N MET A 218 -8.44 -8.47 -7.98
CA MET A 218 -7.29 -7.98 -7.21
C MET A 218 -6.50 -6.86 -7.91
N PRO A 219 -6.16 -6.91 -9.22
CA PRO A 219 -5.54 -5.80 -9.91
C PRO A 219 -6.40 -4.55 -10.00
N LEU A 220 -7.71 -4.71 -10.18
CA LEU A 220 -8.65 -3.59 -10.22
C LEU A 220 -8.76 -2.91 -8.86
N MET A 221 -8.81 -3.69 -7.78
CA MET A 221 -8.75 -3.16 -6.41
C MET A 221 -7.44 -2.41 -6.14
N SER A 222 -6.31 -2.93 -6.59
CA SER A 222 -5.00 -2.25 -6.46
C SER A 222 -5.01 -0.90 -7.16
N ALA A 223 -5.54 -0.83 -8.39
CA ALA A 223 -5.69 0.42 -9.11
C ALA A 223 -6.60 1.40 -8.37
N PHE A 224 -7.75 0.93 -7.88
CA PHE A 224 -8.69 1.75 -7.11
C PHE A 224 -8.05 2.33 -5.85
N PHE A 225 -7.32 1.52 -5.08
CA PHE A 225 -6.60 2.02 -3.91
C PHE A 225 -5.52 3.04 -4.27
N CYS A 226 -4.83 2.85 -5.41
CA CYS A 226 -3.85 3.83 -5.89
C CYS A 226 -4.46 5.17 -6.29
N PHE A 227 -5.75 5.26 -6.61
CA PHE A 227 -6.43 6.54 -6.80
C PHE A 227 -6.68 7.30 -5.50
N THR A 228 -6.95 6.57 -4.41
CA THR A 228 -7.44 7.12 -3.14
C THR A 228 -6.36 7.23 -2.07
N PHE A 229 -5.25 6.52 -2.23
CA PHE A 229 -4.12 6.57 -1.31
C PHE A 229 -3.07 7.60 -1.78
N PRO A 230 -2.14 8.01 -0.89
CA PRO A 230 -1.05 8.91 -1.25
C PRO A 230 -0.24 8.39 -2.44
N VAL A 231 0.21 9.33 -3.30
CA VAL A 231 1.11 9.04 -4.42
C VAL A 231 2.32 8.21 -3.96
N GLY A 232 2.92 8.56 -2.81
CA GLY A 232 4.06 7.84 -2.25
C GLY A 232 3.77 6.36 -1.97
N LEU A 233 2.56 6.02 -1.52
CA LEU A 233 2.13 4.64 -1.33
C LEU A 233 1.95 3.91 -2.67
N GLY A 234 1.40 4.60 -3.66
CA GLY A 234 1.27 4.08 -5.04
C GLY A 234 2.64 3.75 -5.66
N ILE A 235 3.63 4.63 -5.48
CA ILE A 235 5.02 4.42 -5.93
C ILE A 235 5.62 3.17 -5.23
N TYR A 236 5.46 3.07 -3.90
CA TYR A 236 5.89 1.88 -3.15
C TYR A 236 5.23 0.61 -3.69
N TRP A 237 3.94 0.65 -4.01
CA TRP A 237 3.19 -0.49 -4.55
C TRP A 237 3.74 -0.94 -5.90
N ILE A 238 3.99 0.01 -6.82
CA ILE A 238 4.60 -0.25 -8.13
C ILE A 238 5.99 -0.85 -7.97
N ALA A 239 6.86 -0.23 -7.15
CA ALA A 239 8.22 -0.70 -6.90
C ALA A 239 8.22 -2.12 -6.33
N SER A 240 7.36 -2.40 -5.34
CA SER A 240 7.20 -3.74 -4.76
C SER A 240 6.72 -4.76 -5.79
N ALA A 241 5.82 -4.39 -6.69
CA ALA A 241 5.33 -5.26 -7.74
C ALA A 241 6.43 -5.57 -8.77
N VAL A 242 7.24 -4.60 -9.15
CA VAL A 242 8.39 -4.78 -10.05
C VAL A 242 9.42 -5.74 -9.44
N VAL A 243 9.78 -5.54 -8.16
CA VAL A 243 10.72 -6.44 -7.44
C VAL A 243 10.17 -7.86 -7.39
N ARG A 244 8.88 -8.03 -7.03
CA ARG A 244 8.23 -9.35 -7.04
C ARG A 244 8.23 -10.00 -8.43
N SER A 245 7.98 -9.22 -9.50
CA SER A 245 8.05 -9.74 -10.87
C SER A 245 9.44 -10.24 -11.23
N ALA A 246 10.48 -9.49 -10.86
CA ALA A 246 11.87 -9.90 -11.09
C ALA A 246 12.23 -11.17 -10.29
N GLN A 247 11.82 -11.25 -9.04
CA GLN A 247 11.99 -12.45 -8.20
C GLN A 247 11.26 -13.65 -8.80
N GLN A 248 10.00 -13.49 -9.21
CA GLN A 248 9.21 -14.56 -9.79
C GLN A 248 9.83 -15.08 -11.10
N PHE A 249 10.31 -14.17 -11.95
CA PHE A 249 11.03 -14.55 -13.18
C PHE A 249 12.28 -15.38 -12.88
N ALA A 250 13.07 -14.96 -11.89
CA ALA A 250 14.27 -15.69 -11.46
C ALA A 250 13.93 -17.10 -10.90
N ILE A 251 12.86 -17.18 -10.08
CA ILE A 251 12.35 -18.43 -9.52
C ILE A 251 11.87 -19.36 -10.63
N ASN A 252 11.03 -18.87 -11.55
CA ASN A 252 10.52 -19.66 -12.66
C ASN A 252 11.69 -20.26 -13.49
N ARG A 253 12.68 -19.42 -13.83
CA ARG A 253 13.86 -19.89 -14.57
C ARG A 253 14.70 -20.92 -13.79
N HIS A 254 14.69 -20.87 -12.46
CA HIS A 254 15.36 -21.86 -11.63
C HIS A 254 14.56 -23.16 -11.60
N LEU A 255 13.24 -23.08 -11.41
CA LEU A 255 12.34 -24.24 -11.38
C LEU A 255 12.32 -24.99 -12.73
N ASP A 256 12.35 -24.27 -13.86
CA ASP A 256 12.41 -24.88 -15.19
C ASP A 256 13.66 -25.76 -15.41
N LYS A 257 14.71 -25.58 -14.61
CA LYS A 257 15.93 -26.35 -14.64
C LYS A 257 15.97 -27.53 -13.65
N MET A 258 15.02 -27.57 -12.72
CA MET A 258 14.94 -28.61 -11.70
C MET A 258 14.13 -29.79 -12.21
N ASN A 259 14.61 -31.00 -11.85
CA ASN A 259 13.84 -32.22 -12.08
C ASN A 259 12.76 -32.34 -10.99
N ILE A 260 11.50 -32.23 -11.39
CA ILE A 260 10.36 -32.30 -10.46
C ILE A 260 10.29 -33.63 -9.73
N ASP A 261 10.67 -34.74 -10.40
CA ASP A 261 10.65 -36.06 -9.81
C ASP A 261 11.65 -36.19 -8.65
N ASP A 262 12.82 -35.59 -8.78
CA ASP A 262 13.84 -35.58 -7.71
C ASP A 262 13.34 -34.77 -6.50
N LEU A 263 12.68 -33.62 -6.73
CA LEU A 263 12.08 -32.80 -5.67
C LEU A 263 10.98 -33.58 -4.94
N VAL A 264 10.09 -34.23 -5.67
CA VAL A 264 9.01 -35.04 -5.11
C VAL A 264 9.57 -36.17 -4.26
N ASN A 265 10.56 -36.90 -4.79
CA ASN A 265 11.22 -38.01 -4.07
C ASN A 265 11.88 -37.55 -2.78
N GLU A 266 12.54 -36.40 -2.79
CA GLU A 266 13.15 -35.80 -1.57
C GLU A 266 12.10 -35.43 -0.54
N ASN A 267 10.99 -34.78 -0.96
CA ASN A 267 9.90 -34.41 -0.08
C ASN A 267 9.20 -35.63 0.51
N MET A 268 8.97 -36.65 -0.29
CA MET A 268 8.37 -37.93 0.18
C MET A 268 9.22 -38.57 1.25
N LYS A 269 10.55 -38.64 1.07
CA LYS A 269 11.45 -39.14 2.10
C LYS A 269 11.39 -38.37 3.41
N LYS A 270 11.28 -37.01 3.32
CA LYS A 270 11.13 -36.16 4.51
C LYS A 270 9.81 -36.43 5.25
N ILE A 271 8.72 -36.60 4.50
CA ILE A 271 7.40 -36.90 5.05
C ILE A 271 7.39 -38.28 5.74
N GLU A 272 7.93 -39.31 5.06
CA GLU A 272 8.02 -40.64 5.63
C GLU A 272 8.86 -40.68 6.90
N ALA A 273 10.00 -39.96 6.91
CA ALA A 273 10.85 -39.84 8.09
C ALA A 273 10.13 -39.13 9.27
N LYS A 274 9.30 -38.11 8.97
CA LYS A 274 8.49 -37.42 9.97
C LYS A 274 7.39 -38.31 10.51
N ARG A 275 6.65 -39.00 9.65
CA ARG A 275 5.58 -39.94 10.05
C ARG A 275 6.12 -41.12 10.86
N ALA A 276 7.28 -41.66 10.47
CA ALA A 276 7.94 -42.72 11.24
C ALA A 276 8.31 -42.28 12.67
N LYS A 277 8.76 -41.01 12.85
CA LYS A 277 9.03 -40.43 14.17
C LYS A 277 7.74 -40.25 15.00
N GLU A 278 6.61 -40.00 14.35
CA GLU A 278 5.29 -39.83 14.98
C GLU A 278 4.54 -41.15 15.17
N GLY A 279 5.11 -42.29 14.74
CA GLY A 279 4.48 -43.61 14.85
C GLY A 279 3.31 -43.83 13.89
N LEU A 280 3.20 -43.01 12.85
CA LEU A 280 2.11 -43.05 11.88
C LEU A 280 2.47 -43.99 10.68
N PRO A 281 1.49 -44.71 10.11
CA PRO A 281 1.73 -45.58 8.96
C PRO A 281 2.16 -44.77 7.72
N PRO A 282 2.89 -45.39 6.77
CA PRO A 282 3.26 -44.75 5.51
C PRO A 282 2.06 -44.23 4.76
N GLN A 283 2.19 -43.06 4.15
CA GLN A 283 1.09 -42.43 3.41
C GLN A 283 0.92 -43.16 2.06
N LYS A 284 -0.23 -43.78 1.84
CA LYS A 284 -0.60 -44.31 0.51
C LYS A 284 -1.00 -43.13 -0.37
N ILE A 285 -0.16 -42.72 -1.26
CA ILE A 285 -0.48 -41.76 -2.31
C ILE A 285 -0.90 -42.55 -3.53
N THR A 286 -2.15 -42.50 -3.88
CA THR A 286 -2.68 -43.06 -5.13
C THR A 286 -2.11 -42.24 -6.29
N ASN A 287 -1.47 -42.94 -7.23
CA ASN A 287 -0.98 -42.33 -8.49
C ASN A 287 -2.12 -41.83 -9.35
#